data_1bfc677e01b74f47cf4e7992f53f7fee
#
_entry.id   1bfc677e01b74f47cf4e7992f53f7fee
#
_cell.length_a   1.000
_cell.length_b   1.000
_cell.length_c   1.000
_cell.angle_alpha   90.00
_cell.angle_beta   90.00
_cell.angle_gamma   90.00
#
_symmetry.space_group_name_H-M   'P 1'
#
loop_
_entity.id
_entity.type
_entity.pdbx_description
1 polymer ?
#
loop_
_entity_poly.entity_id
_entity_poly.type
_entity_poly.pdbx_seq_one_letter_code
_entity_poly.pdbx_strand_id
1 'polypeptide(L)'
;MNNQIIEVPVYSVEEYYNTAKPYEWLYQYKDDKFLLRQLCEKMKSQAGALGVKAFMSLWNAYLESMAQQQGMRLDNATNFEGQEIELFSGEYICDEYGVMVHDRYGYEQTICRHPVLPVQRLVNIDSGEERLKIAFKKGRVWRSVIAEKTTIASSSSILNLSANGIMVNSENAKQLSTYLMEIENLNYDEIPEQRSVGRLGWVGEHGFSPYVDDLVFDGENNFKHIFNAVKPHGDRQEWLSAMIDMRKEKTPGRLFLAASFASIILQPCGLLPFFLHAWGGTEVGKTVGLMIAASVWASPKMGDYIGTFNSTLVGQEMTATFLNSLPMCIDELQIQSSAGIKDFDRIIYHLTEGIGRTRGAKTGGLQKVNTWKNCIITNGEHPISNAHSGGGAMNRVIEFECTEKVYSDLVGICAVINSNYGFAGREFVEYLQQDGNFDRVNELQKEYYRQLLKTDGTDKQAASVSAILAADHIVTELIFKDGNNLTVEEVAGFMTKREEIDVNARAYDFIFDLVVKNINKFTPNEFGNYQGEIWGKIDGGHIYIIKSTFDKEMSNAGFNSTAFLSWAKRQGKLCTDSQRRTRRARIAGMLSNCVCLIAESIEIPEGFTEIDQEEVPF
;
A
#
# COMPACT_ATOMS: atom_id res chain seq x y z
N MET A 1 65.60 11.24 23.79
CA MET A 1 64.64 11.30 24.89
C MET A 1 65.43 11.50 26.16
N ASN A 2 65.39 12.72 26.71
CA ASN A 2 66.04 13.03 27.98
C ASN A 2 65.25 12.37 29.12
N ASN A 3 65.78 11.31 29.73
CA ASN A 3 65.26 10.72 30.97
C ASN A 3 65.52 11.67 32.13
N GLN A 4 64.81 12.80 32.23
CA GLN A 4 64.75 13.52 33.51
C GLN A 4 63.82 12.70 34.42
N ILE A 5 64.37 12.15 35.48
CA ILE A 5 63.60 11.55 36.57
C ILE A 5 62.82 12.70 37.22
N ILE A 6 61.52 12.81 36.96
CA ILE A 6 60.65 13.79 37.60
C ILE A 6 60.37 13.29 39.01
N GLU A 7 60.88 14.05 40.02
CA GLU A 7 60.56 13.79 41.41
C GLU A 7 59.15 14.28 41.75
N VAL A 8 58.34 13.38 42.31
CA VAL A 8 56.98 13.73 42.74
C VAL A 8 57.06 14.49 44.04
N PRO A 9 56.51 15.71 44.14
CA PRO A 9 56.46 16.48 45.37
C PRO A 9 55.74 15.71 46.50
N VAL A 10 56.19 15.95 47.72
CA VAL A 10 55.56 15.36 48.91
C VAL A 10 54.53 16.36 49.44
N TYR A 11 53.28 15.93 49.55
CA TYR A 11 52.19 16.73 50.10
C TYR A 11 51.72 16.15 51.42
N SER A 12 51.20 17.02 52.29
CA SER A 12 50.58 16.63 53.58
C SER A 12 49.15 16.04 53.31
N VAL A 13 48.63 15.33 54.32
CA VAL A 13 47.25 14.82 54.29
C VAL A 13 46.24 15.97 54.08
N GLU A 14 46.52 17.09 54.76
CA GLU A 14 45.67 18.28 54.68
C GLU A 14 45.68 18.91 53.30
N GLU A 15 46.83 18.93 52.62
CA GLU A 15 46.92 19.43 51.24
C GLU A 15 46.16 18.55 50.24
N TYR A 16 46.17 17.22 50.39
CA TYR A 16 45.40 16.31 49.56
C TYR A 16 43.88 16.50 49.67
N TYR A 17 43.37 16.82 50.88
CA TYR A 17 41.93 16.97 51.10
C TYR A 17 41.42 18.40 50.92
N ASN A 18 42.24 19.42 51.20
CA ASN A 18 41.76 20.80 51.37
C ASN A 18 42.31 21.76 50.30
N THR A 19 43.22 21.29 49.41
CA THR A 19 43.79 22.15 48.34
C THR A 19 43.83 21.46 47.02
N ALA A 20 43.84 22.25 45.91
CA ALA A 20 44.01 21.74 44.56
C ALA A 20 45.48 21.47 44.20
N LYS A 21 46.45 21.92 44.96
CA LYS A 21 47.89 21.90 44.63
C LYS A 21 48.44 20.54 44.20
N PRO A 22 48.13 19.39 44.84
CA PRO A 22 48.64 18.10 44.41
C PRO A 22 48.12 17.72 43.01
N TYR A 23 46.85 18.06 42.70
CA TYR A 23 46.16 17.76 41.47
C TYR A 23 46.55 18.71 40.34
N GLU A 24 46.79 20.00 40.66
CA GLU A 24 47.33 21.01 39.72
C GLU A 24 48.70 20.58 39.22
N TRP A 25 49.56 20.14 40.13
CA TRP A 25 50.89 19.66 39.73
C TRP A 25 50.82 18.44 38.82
N LEU A 26 49.96 17.49 39.13
CA LEU A 26 49.78 16.30 38.29
C LEU A 26 49.16 16.68 36.91
N TYR A 27 48.25 17.62 36.87
CA TYR A 27 47.57 18.08 35.69
C TYR A 27 48.49 18.77 34.66
N GLN A 28 49.62 19.32 35.09
CA GLN A 28 50.63 19.91 34.17
C GLN A 28 51.17 18.89 33.13
N TYR A 29 51.06 17.60 33.40
CA TYR A 29 51.53 16.51 32.56
C TYR A 29 50.40 15.87 31.72
N LYS A 30 49.27 16.52 31.60
CA LYS A 30 48.05 15.98 30.92
C LYS A 30 48.30 15.58 29.47
N ASP A 31 49.21 16.24 28.77
CA ASP A 31 49.51 16.02 27.36
C ASP A 31 50.37 14.77 27.11
N ASP A 32 51.04 14.24 28.12
CA ASP A 32 51.77 12.96 28.05
C ASP A 32 51.05 11.88 28.89
N LYS A 33 50.17 11.13 28.26
CA LYS A 33 49.34 10.10 28.93
C LYS A 33 50.17 9.05 29.68
N PHE A 34 51.35 8.68 29.14
CA PHE A 34 52.18 7.66 29.78
C PHE A 34 52.86 8.21 31.03
N LEU A 35 53.47 9.38 30.92
CA LEU A 35 54.11 10.08 32.04
C LEU A 35 53.10 10.42 33.12
N LEU A 36 51.96 10.99 32.75
CA LEU A 36 50.87 11.30 33.69
C LEU A 36 50.45 10.07 34.50
N ARG A 37 50.28 8.92 33.84
CA ARG A 37 49.89 7.68 34.53
C ARG A 37 50.96 7.21 35.50
N GLN A 38 52.25 7.29 35.13
CA GLN A 38 53.34 6.95 36.02
C GLN A 38 53.41 7.86 37.27
N LEU A 39 53.25 9.19 37.07
CA LEU A 39 53.25 10.16 38.15
C LEU A 39 52.02 10.01 39.05
N CYS A 40 50.87 9.74 38.46
CA CYS A 40 49.61 9.48 39.18
C CYS A 40 49.74 8.25 40.11
N GLU A 41 50.29 7.13 39.62
CA GLU A 41 50.51 5.95 40.49
C GLU A 41 51.54 6.19 41.58
N LYS A 42 52.61 6.99 41.34
CA LYS A 42 53.56 7.39 42.37
C LYS A 42 52.90 8.25 43.43
N MET A 43 52.13 9.28 43.04
CA MET A 43 51.38 10.14 43.98
C MET A 43 50.35 9.36 44.77
N LYS A 44 49.61 8.47 44.13
CA LYS A 44 48.63 7.58 44.76
C LYS A 44 49.30 6.70 45.84
N SER A 45 50.49 6.17 45.54
CA SER A 45 51.27 5.39 46.51
C SER A 45 51.70 6.22 47.69
N GLN A 46 52.23 7.46 47.49
CA GLN A 46 52.59 8.40 48.54
C GLN A 46 51.36 8.80 49.39
N ALA A 47 50.25 9.16 48.75
CA ALA A 47 49.00 9.49 49.42
C ALA A 47 48.46 8.31 50.25
N GLY A 48 48.57 7.09 49.73
CA GLY A 48 48.18 5.86 50.43
C GLY A 48 49.04 5.58 51.69
N ALA A 49 50.34 5.83 51.59
CA ALA A 49 51.25 5.71 52.73
C ALA A 49 50.93 6.71 53.90
N LEU A 50 50.32 7.85 53.54
CA LEU A 50 49.85 8.86 54.51
C LEU A 50 48.40 8.61 54.97
N GLY A 51 47.74 7.53 54.47
CA GLY A 51 46.37 7.20 54.85
C GLY A 51 45.27 7.91 53.97
N VAL A 52 45.62 8.60 52.92
CA VAL A 52 44.66 9.27 51.99
C VAL A 52 44.04 8.24 51.09
N LYS A 53 42.83 7.76 51.41
CA LYS A 53 42.11 6.74 50.65
C LYS A 53 41.37 7.33 49.44
N ALA A 54 41.07 8.62 49.46
CA ALA A 54 40.24 9.28 48.46
C ALA A 54 41.02 9.89 47.26
N PHE A 55 42.34 9.64 47.16
CA PHE A 55 43.18 10.29 46.13
C PHE A 55 42.59 10.21 44.70
N MET A 56 42.22 9.02 44.25
CA MET A 56 41.67 8.86 42.89
C MET A 56 40.31 9.53 42.71
N SER A 57 39.48 9.53 43.73
CA SER A 57 38.19 10.23 43.69
C SER A 57 38.38 11.74 43.58
N LEU A 58 39.33 12.30 44.36
CA LEU A 58 39.65 13.72 44.30
C LEU A 58 40.35 14.12 43.02
N TRP A 59 41.25 13.27 42.51
CA TRP A 59 41.86 13.47 41.20
C TRP A 59 40.80 13.50 40.07
N ASN A 60 39.87 12.56 40.08
CA ASN A 60 38.79 12.54 39.10
C ASN A 60 37.89 13.79 39.24
N ALA A 61 37.54 14.21 40.45
CA ALA A 61 36.77 15.42 40.67
C ALA A 61 37.52 16.69 40.21
N TYR A 62 38.85 16.72 40.40
CA TYR A 62 39.66 17.81 39.88
C TYR A 62 39.65 17.83 38.32
N LEU A 63 39.83 16.68 37.70
CA LEU A 63 39.73 16.56 36.21
C LEU A 63 38.37 16.99 35.69
N GLU A 64 37.28 16.59 36.36
CA GLU A 64 35.94 17.03 36.04
C GLU A 64 35.77 18.55 36.15
N SER A 65 36.32 19.15 37.21
CA SER A 65 36.31 20.60 37.40
C SER A 65 37.12 21.34 36.34
N MET A 66 38.30 20.81 35.98
CA MET A 66 39.12 21.40 34.91
C MET A 66 38.52 21.23 33.54
N ALA A 67 37.89 20.09 33.25
CA ALA A 67 37.14 19.85 32.04
C ALA A 67 35.94 20.81 31.94
N GLN A 68 35.22 21.03 33.02
CA GLN A 68 34.17 22.07 33.10
C GLN A 68 34.69 23.47 32.85
N GLN A 69 35.88 23.81 33.37
CA GLN A 69 36.49 25.14 33.15
C GLN A 69 37.09 25.32 31.75
N GLN A 70 37.59 24.25 31.10
CA GLN A 70 38.19 24.28 29.76
C GLN A 70 37.25 23.81 28.64
N GLY A 71 36.27 22.97 28.94
CA GLY A 71 35.39 22.34 28.00
C GLY A 71 34.05 23.00 27.81
N MET A 72 33.67 23.89 28.69
CA MET A 72 32.46 24.69 28.47
C MET A 72 32.76 25.95 27.64
N ARG A 73 33.26 25.79 26.43
CA ARG A 73 32.78 26.65 25.38
C ARG A 73 31.41 26.13 25.00
N LEU A 74 30.38 26.59 25.69
CA LEU A 74 28.97 26.44 25.32
C LEU A 74 28.63 27.25 24.04
N ASP A 75 29.66 27.80 23.40
CA ASP A 75 29.62 28.67 22.22
C ASP A 75 30.34 28.10 21.00
N ASN A 76 30.61 26.79 20.96
CA ASN A 76 31.14 26.14 19.77
C ASN A 76 30.08 26.15 18.64
N ALA A 77 30.56 26.31 17.40
CA ALA A 77 29.76 26.17 16.21
C ALA A 77 30.35 25.12 15.26
N THR A 78 29.51 24.55 14.40
CA THR A 78 29.99 23.65 13.35
C THR A 78 30.83 24.42 12.35
N ASN A 79 32.04 23.91 12.01
CA ASN A 79 32.97 24.54 11.09
C ASN A 79 33.47 23.51 10.06
N PHE A 80 32.54 23.00 9.26
CA PHE A 80 32.86 22.06 8.20
C PHE A 80 32.98 22.79 6.86
N GLU A 81 34.04 22.55 6.11
CA GLU A 81 34.23 23.17 4.80
C GLU A 81 33.07 22.85 3.84
N GLY A 82 32.37 23.88 3.36
CA GLY A 82 31.25 23.76 2.41
C GLY A 82 29.96 23.23 3.04
N GLN A 83 29.77 23.37 4.35
CA GLN A 83 28.48 23.12 5.00
C GLN A 83 27.40 24.09 4.51
N GLU A 84 26.16 23.62 4.41
CA GLU A 84 25.01 24.43 3.97
C GLU A 84 24.52 25.39 5.07
N ILE A 85 24.69 25.01 6.33
CA ILE A 85 24.21 25.73 7.51
C ILE A 85 25.25 25.64 8.61
N GLU A 86 25.45 26.73 9.33
CA GLU A 86 26.25 26.77 10.55
C GLU A 86 25.34 26.59 11.77
N LEU A 87 25.67 25.64 12.62
CA LEU A 87 24.87 25.30 13.79
C LEU A 87 25.68 25.47 15.07
N PHE A 88 25.03 25.91 16.12
CA PHE A 88 25.59 25.90 17.46
C PHE A 88 25.83 24.45 17.91
N SER A 89 27.06 24.12 18.27
CA SER A 89 27.45 22.74 18.58
C SER A 89 27.72 22.49 20.08
N GLY A 90 27.54 23.49 20.93
CA GLY A 90 27.66 23.33 22.38
C GLY A 90 29.05 22.84 22.80
N GLU A 91 29.11 21.66 23.38
CA GLU A 91 30.36 21.03 23.82
C GLU A 91 31.10 20.28 22.69
N TYR A 92 30.48 20.09 21.51
CA TYR A 92 31.08 19.35 20.43
C TYR A 92 32.03 20.20 19.59
N ILE A 93 33.20 19.65 19.30
CA ILE A 93 34.18 20.19 18.38
C ILE A 93 33.89 19.60 17.00
N CYS A 94 33.51 20.44 16.05
CA CYS A 94 33.07 20.06 14.73
C CYS A 94 33.96 20.71 13.67
N ASP A 95 34.86 19.94 13.04
CA ASP A 95 35.81 20.41 12.04
C ASP A 95 35.95 19.41 10.88
N GLU A 96 36.87 19.66 9.96
CA GLU A 96 37.13 18.81 8.79
C GLU A 96 37.48 17.35 9.11
N TYR A 97 37.92 17.07 10.32
CA TYR A 97 38.26 15.71 10.79
C TYR A 97 37.05 14.97 11.34
N GLY A 98 35.97 15.69 11.58
CA GLY A 98 34.69 15.13 12.01
C GLY A 98 34.12 15.77 13.26
N VAL A 99 33.52 14.95 14.11
CA VAL A 99 32.88 15.37 15.36
C VAL A 99 33.58 14.73 16.53
N MET A 100 33.97 15.54 17.48
CA MET A 100 34.69 15.15 18.70
C MET A 100 34.03 15.79 19.92
N VAL A 101 34.25 15.20 21.09
CA VAL A 101 33.85 15.74 22.41
C VAL A 101 34.93 15.45 23.40
N HIS A 102 35.09 16.30 24.44
CA HIS A 102 35.94 15.97 25.54
C HIS A 102 35.22 15.06 26.54
N ASP A 103 35.88 13.98 26.97
CA ASP A 103 35.36 13.16 28.04
C ASP A 103 35.49 13.91 29.40
N ARG A 104 34.88 13.35 30.45
CA ARG A 104 34.93 13.92 31.81
C ARG A 104 36.33 14.14 32.36
N TYR A 105 37.35 13.62 31.71
CA TYR A 105 38.75 13.78 32.08
C TYR A 105 39.51 14.75 31.15
N GLY A 106 38.82 15.39 30.22
CA GLY A 106 39.38 16.32 29.25
C GLY A 106 40.11 15.67 28.07
N TYR A 107 39.93 14.37 27.84
CA TYR A 107 40.49 13.70 26.67
C TYR A 107 39.53 13.78 25.51
N GLU A 108 40.06 14.11 24.33
CA GLU A 108 39.29 14.08 23.09
C GLU A 108 38.79 12.68 22.76
N GLN A 109 37.49 12.56 22.54
CA GLN A 109 36.81 11.36 22.08
C GLN A 109 36.17 11.63 20.74
N THR A 110 36.57 10.89 19.72
CA THR A 110 35.98 11.00 18.38
C THR A 110 34.61 10.32 18.32
N ILE A 111 33.58 11.08 17.97
CA ILE A 111 32.22 10.60 17.76
C ILE A 111 32.04 10.11 16.33
N CYS A 112 32.45 10.93 15.33
CA CYS A 112 32.39 10.57 13.93
C CYS A 112 33.61 11.13 13.20
N ARG A 113 34.28 10.29 12.39
CA ARG A 113 35.52 10.67 11.68
C ARG A 113 35.30 11.35 10.34
N HIS A 114 34.17 11.98 10.15
CA HIS A 114 33.85 12.84 9.01
C HIS A 114 32.76 13.82 9.44
N PRO A 115 32.65 14.98 8.76
CA PRO A 115 31.58 15.94 8.97
C PRO A 115 30.20 15.28 8.88
N VAL A 116 29.33 15.56 9.85
CA VAL A 116 27.94 15.11 9.88
C VAL A 116 27.13 16.09 10.72
N LEU A 117 25.98 16.57 10.17
CA LEU A 117 25.09 17.50 10.89
C LEU A 117 23.66 17.39 10.38
N PRO A 118 22.66 17.71 11.21
CA PRO A 118 21.29 17.88 10.75
C PRO A 118 21.17 19.19 9.97
N VAL A 119 20.51 19.15 8.82
CA VAL A 119 20.40 20.35 7.92
C VAL A 119 18.96 20.75 7.66
N GLN A 120 17.98 19.87 7.93
CA GLN A 120 16.58 20.16 7.64
C GLN A 120 15.67 19.26 8.46
N ARG A 121 14.60 19.82 9.03
CA ARG A 121 13.51 19.08 9.67
C ARG A 121 12.41 18.86 8.64
N LEU A 122 11.98 17.63 8.47
CA LEU A 122 10.91 17.25 7.58
C LEU A 122 9.67 16.93 8.41
N VAL A 123 8.60 17.70 8.22
CA VAL A 123 7.32 17.48 8.89
C VAL A 123 6.34 16.87 7.89
N ASN A 124 5.99 15.62 8.11
CA ASN A 124 5.07 14.91 7.25
C ASN A 124 3.64 15.44 7.44
N ILE A 125 3.08 16.07 6.39
CA ILE A 125 1.77 16.71 6.45
C ILE A 125 0.60 15.74 6.58
N ASP A 126 0.80 14.45 6.28
CA ASP A 126 -0.24 13.41 6.38
C ASP A 126 -0.25 12.69 7.74
N SER A 127 0.93 12.52 8.35
CA SER A 127 1.05 11.79 9.61
C SER A 127 1.37 12.68 10.82
N GLY A 128 1.89 13.88 10.59
CA GLY A 128 2.46 14.76 11.62
C GLY A 128 3.80 14.27 12.16
N GLU A 129 4.36 13.18 11.62
CA GLU A 129 5.66 12.64 12.04
C GLU A 129 6.79 13.52 11.51
N GLU A 130 7.82 13.68 12.36
CA GLU A 130 9.02 14.40 11.97
C GLU A 130 10.14 13.44 11.55
N ARG A 131 10.88 13.85 10.53
CA ARG A 131 12.12 13.22 10.08
C ARG A 131 13.23 14.26 10.01
N LEU A 132 14.47 13.81 10.06
CA LEU A 132 15.63 14.68 10.02
C LEU A 132 16.47 14.36 8.78
N LYS A 133 16.75 15.39 7.98
CA LYS A 133 17.73 15.29 6.91
C LYS A 133 19.10 15.56 7.47
N ILE A 134 19.95 14.55 7.41
CA ILE A 134 21.33 14.57 7.91
C ILE A 134 22.26 14.70 6.72
N ALA A 135 23.05 15.78 6.70
CA ALA A 135 24.14 15.94 5.74
C ALA A 135 25.44 15.35 6.30
N PHE A 136 26.25 14.76 5.45
CA PHE A 136 27.56 14.22 5.81
C PHE A 136 28.53 14.31 4.64
N LYS A 137 29.82 14.50 4.93
CA LYS A 137 30.86 14.62 3.91
C LYS A 137 31.65 13.34 3.77
N LYS A 138 31.75 12.79 2.56
CA LYS A 138 32.62 11.65 2.22
C LYS A 138 33.64 12.07 1.19
N GLY A 139 34.91 12.08 1.60
CA GLY A 139 35.96 12.70 0.79
C GLY A 139 35.69 14.19 0.61
N ARG A 140 35.49 14.64 -0.64
CA ARG A 140 35.19 16.05 -0.98
C ARG A 140 33.71 16.31 -1.28
N VAL A 141 32.82 15.30 -1.13
CA VAL A 141 31.43 15.39 -1.58
C VAL A 141 30.50 15.32 -0.38
N TRP A 142 29.64 16.34 -0.27
CA TRP A 142 28.51 16.32 0.64
C TRP A 142 27.40 15.42 0.10
N ARG A 143 26.81 14.65 0.99
CA ARG A 143 25.66 13.77 0.76
C ARG A 143 24.64 14.00 1.85
N SER A 144 23.42 13.55 1.63
CA SER A 144 22.39 13.60 2.67
C SER A 144 21.55 12.33 2.71
N VAL A 145 20.97 12.07 3.87
CA VAL A 145 20.01 10.99 4.12
C VAL A 145 18.88 11.53 4.97
N ILE A 146 17.65 11.09 4.70
CA ILE A 146 16.48 11.36 5.55
C ILE A 146 16.31 10.18 6.50
N ALA A 147 16.26 10.45 7.79
CA ALA A 147 16.13 9.44 8.82
C ALA A 147 14.94 9.74 9.74
N GLU A 148 14.27 8.70 10.18
CA GLU A 148 13.23 8.81 11.21
C GLU A 148 13.84 9.22 12.55
N LYS A 149 13.15 10.04 13.32
CA LYS A 149 13.57 10.43 14.67
C LYS A 149 13.82 9.21 15.58
N THR A 150 12.99 8.18 15.46
CA THR A 150 13.13 6.90 16.16
C THR A 150 14.42 6.17 15.80
N THR A 151 14.87 6.28 14.55
CA THR A 151 16.16 5.72 14.11
C THR A 151 17.33 6.46 14.76
N ILE A 152 17.27 7.78 14.80
CA ILE A 152 18.32 8.63 15.38
C ILE A 152 18.39 8.44 16.90
N ALA A 153 17.25 8.40 17.58
CA ALA A 153 17.15 8.29 19.03
C ALA A 153 17.58 6.92 19.61
N SER A 154 17.74 5.90 18.75
CA SER A 154 18.08 4.54 19.17
C SER A 154 19.49 4.15 18.76
N SER A 155 20.35 3.83 19.72
CA SER A 155 21.72 3.36 19.45
C SER A 155 21.80 2.07 18.63
N SER A 156 20.77 1.24 18.62
CA SER A 156 20.69 0.05 17.77
C SER A 156 20.18 0.37 16.37
N SER A 157 19.23 1.29 16.23
CA SER A 157 18.63 1.63 14.93
C SER A 157 19.51 2.57 14.10
N ILE A 158 20.28 3.47 14.74
CA ILE A 158 21.18 4.41 14.08
C ILE A 158 22.27 3.71 13.25
N LEU A 159 22.58 2.44 13.56
CA LEU A 159 23.49 1.59 12.78
C LEU A 159 23.05 1.45 11.32
N ASN A 160 21.75 1.56 11.02
CA ASN A 160 21.23 1.51 9.66
C ASN A 160 21.77 2.64 8.78
N LEU A 161 22.18 3.78 9.36
CA LEU A 161 22.76 4.89 8.63
C LEU A 161 24.12 4.55 8.00
N SER A 162 24.78 3.48 8.46
CA SER A 162 26.02 2.97 7.86
C SER A 162 25.82 2.55 6.39
N ALA A 163 24.65 2.02 6.05
CA ALA A 163 24.30 1.65 4.68
C ALA A 163 24.30 2.85 3.71
N ASN A 164 24.04 4.06 4.24
CA ASN A 164 24.06 5.32 3.47
C ASN A 164 25.46 5.93 3.40
N GLY A 165 26.43 5.41 4.19
CA GLY A 165 27.81 5.87 4.22
C GLY A 165 28.21 6.70 5.43
N ILE A 166 27.32 6.94 6.39
CA ILE A 166 27.69 7.55 7.67
C ILE A 166 28.51 6.55 8.49
N MET A 167 29.62 7.02 9.06
CA MET A 167 30.48 6.18 9.88
C MET A 167 29.89 5.98 11.27
N VAL A 168 29.11 4.94 11.39
CA VAL A 168 28.49 4.50 12.65
C VAL A 168 28.68 3.00 12.82
N ASN A 169 29.05 2.57 14.03
CA ASN A 169 29.20 1.18 14.45
C ASN A 169 28.76 1.05 15.92
N SER A 170 28.84 -0.14 16.48
CA SER A 170 28.42 -0.41 17.87
C SER A 170 29.20 0.40 18.93
N GLU A 171 30.42 0.89 18.63
CA GLU A 171 31.25 1.64 19.57
C GLU A 171 30.83 3.11 19.67
N ASN A 172 30.48 3.76 18.54
CA ASN A 172 30.13 5.18 18.49
C ASN A 172 28.62 5.47 18.34
N ALA A 173 27.79 4.45 18.16
CA ALA A 173 26.34 4.59 17.88
C ALA A 173 25.62 5.45 18.94
N LYS A 174 25.88 5.21 20.23
CA LYS A 174 25.25 5.97 21.32
C LYS A 174 25.65 7.45 21.27
N GLN A 175 26.92 7.73 21.05
CA GLN A 175 27.45 9.10 21.05
C GLN A 175 26.98 9.87 19.82
N LEU A 176 26.96 9.22 18.64
CA LEU A 176 26.42 9.84 17.42
C LEU A 176 24.91 10.13 17.56
N SER A 177 24.16 9.22 18.18
CA SER A 177 22.74 9.44 18.51
C SER A 177 22.57 10.68 19.41
N THR A 178 23.31 10.74 20.51
CA THR A 178 23.27 11.87 21.44
C THR A 178 23.64 13.18 20.74
N TYR A 179 24.75 13.20 20.01
CA TYR A 179 25.20 14.37 19.24
C TYR A 179 24.13 14.90 18.31
N LEU A 180 23.57 14.05 17.44
CA LEU A 180 22.56 14.50 16.46
C LEU A 180 21.29 15.04 17.12
N MET A 181 20.84 14.43 18.21
CA MET A 181 19.68 14.90 18.96
C MET A 181 19.95 16.23 19.68
N GLU A 182 21.12 16.39 20.27
CA GLU A 182 21.49 17.63 20.97
C GLU A 182 21.69 18.79 20.02
N ILE A 183 22.40 18.59 18.90
CA ILE A 183 22.57 19.63 17.88
C ILE A 183 21.21 20.07 17.31
N GLU A 184 20.31 19.13 17.04
CA GLU A 184 18.96 19.47 16.59
C GLU A 184 18.22 20.31 17.64
N ASN A 185 18.25 19.89 18.90
CA ASN A 185 17.54 20.58 19.98
C ASN A 185 18.11 21.98 20.24
N LEU A 186 19.43 22.15 20.19
CA LEU A 186 20.10 23.44 20.37
C LEU A 186 19.80 24.43 19.23
N ASN A 187 19.48 23.93 18.04
CA ASN A 187 19.26 24.74 16.83
C ASN A 187 17.86 24.51 16.24
N TYR A 188 16.88 24.20 17.08
CA TYR A 188 15.54 23.84 16.60
C TYR A 188 14.91 24.91 15.70
N ASP A 189 15.09 26.18 16.03
CA ASP A 189 14.56 27.32 15.27
C ASP A 189 15.45 27.71 14.07
N GLU A 190 16.73 27.32 14.08
CA GLU A 190 17.68 27.63 13.00
C GLU A 190 17.65 26.58 11.89
N ILE A 191 17.35 25.31 12.21
CA ILE A 191 17.24 24.24 11.22
C ILE A 191 15.94 24.42 10.46
N PRO A 192 15.99 24.64 9.12
CA PRO A 192 14.81 24.89 8.30
C PRO A 192 13.80 23.75 8.41
N GLU A 193 12.52 24.10 8.57
CA GLU A 193 11.42 23.18 8.46
C GLU A 193 10.97 23.04 6.99
N GLN A 194 10.73 21.82 6.56
CA GLN A 194 10.26 21.49 5.23
C GLN A 194 9.05 20.57 5.32
N ARG A 195 8.00 20.88 4.57
CA ARG A 195 6.83 20.02 4.43
C ARG A 195 7.20 18.76 3.66
N SER A 196 6.75 17.60 4.14
CA SER A 196 7.06 16.32 3.51
C SER A 196 5.84 15.41 3.43
N VAL A 197 5.94 14.37 2.61
CA VAL A 197 4.89 13.37 2.43
C VAL A 197 5.48 12.01 2.06
N GLY A 198 4.88 10.95 2.57
CA GLY A 198 5.30 9.57 2.26
C GLY A 198 4.47 8.89 1.18
N ARG A 199 3.42 9.53 0.63
CA ARG A 199 2.49 8.96 -0.35
C ARG A 199 1.94 9.99 -1.33
N LEU A 200 1.28 9.51 -2.36
CA LEU A 200 0.58 10.30 -3.38
C LEU A 200 -0.89 10.56 -3.01
N GLY A 201 -1.60 11.32 -3.83
CA GLY A 201 -3.03 11.56 -3.70
C GLY A 201 -3.42 12.59 -2.65
N TRP A 202 -4.66 12.53 -2.17
CA TRP A 202 -5.19 13.47 -1.19
C TRP A 202 -4.53 13.33 0.18
N VAL A 203 -4.05 14.43 0.73
CA VAL A 203 -3.38 14.51 2.04
C VAL A 203 -4.15 15.46 2.97
N GLY A 204 -5.28 15.00 3.44
CA GLY A 204 -6.16 15.77 4.32
C GLY A 204 -6.55 17.12 3.74
N GLU A 205 -6.42 18.18 4.55
CA GLU A 205 -6.71 19.56 4.17
C GLU A 205 -5.55 20.24 3.42
N HIS A 206 -4.39 19.56 3.31
CA HIS A 206 -3.18 20.14 2.74
C HIS A 206 -3.15 20.11 1.20
N GLY A 207 -4.07 19.39 0.57
CA GLY A 207 -4.17 19.30 -0.88
C GLY A 207 -3.83 17.93 -1.45
N PHE A 208 -3.23 17.91 -2.65
CA PHE A 208 -2.97 16.67 -3.41
C PHE A 208 -1.47 16.50 -3.69
N SER A 209 -0.89 15.42 -3.17
CA SER A 209 0.51 15.05 -3.44
C SER A 209 0.65 14.42 -4.84
N PRO A 210 1.64 14.84 -5.66
CA PRO A 210 2.79 15.71 -5.33
C PRO A 210 2.60 17.20 -5.70
N TYR A 211 1.38 17.66 -5.95
CA TYR A 211 1.10 19.01 -6.50
C TYR A 211 1.02 20.12 -5.44
N VAL A 212 1.31 19.80 -4.19
CA VAL A 212 1.49 20.80 -3.12
C VAL A 212 2.87 21.44 -3.26
N ASP A 213 2.95 22.76 -3.22
CA ASP A 213 4.22 23.48 -3.32
C ASP A 213 5.14 23.15 -2.15
N ASP A 214 6.44 23.18 -2.39
CA ASP A 214 7.51 22.93 -1.41
C ASP A 214 7.42 21.58 -0.68
N LEU A 215 6.84 20.57 -1.33
CA LEU A 215 6.66 19.24 -0.77
C LEU A 215 7.84 18.33 -1.13
N VAL A 216 8.45 17.73 -0.11
CA VAL A 216 9.53 16.75 -0.28
C VAL A 216 9.03 15.34 0.01
N PHE A 217 9.46 14.39 -0.81
CA PHE A 217 9.19 12.98 -0.55
C PHE A 217 10.07 12.44 0.57
N ASP A 218 9.46 11.95 1.63
CA ASP A 218 10.10 11.34 2.79
C ASP A 218 9.74 9.86 3.00
N GLY A 219 8.96 9.28 2.07
CA GLY A 219 8.51 7.89 2.13
C GLY A 219 9.62 6.86 1.85
N GLU A 220 9.22 5.59 1.70
CA GLU A 220 10.14 4.50 1.40
C GLU A 220 10.86 4.72 0.06
N ASN A 221 12.18 4.49 0.04
CA ASN A 221 13.00 4.68 -1.15
C ASN A 221 12.52 3.87 -2.37
N ASN A 222 11.89 2.72 -2.13
CA ASN A 222 11.34 1.87 -3.19
C ASN A 222 10.23 2.57 -4.00
N PHE A 223 9.51 3.53 -3.42
CA PHE A 223 8.46 4.29 -4.09
C PHE A 223 8.93 5.63 -4.66
N LYS A 224 10.17 6.03 -4.38
CA LYS A 224 10.69 7.33 -4.82
C LYS A 224 10.67 7.49 -6.35
N HIS A 225 10.90 6.41 -7.08
CA HIS A 225 10.86 6.45 -8.54
C HIS A 225 9.45 6.73 -9.07
N ILE A 226 8.40 6.10 -8.48
CA ILE A 226 7.00 6.35 -8.85
C ILE A 226 6.59 7.78 -8.46
N PHE A 227 6.98 8.24 -7.26
CA PHE A 227 6.73 9.62 -6.84
C PHE A 227 7.29 10.63 -7.84
N ASN A 228 8.53 10.45 -8.26
CA ASN A 228 9.20 11.31 -9.23
C ASN A 228 8.66 11.17 -10.66
N ALA A 229 7.97 10.06 -10.99
CA ALA A 229 7.36 9.85 -12.29
C ALA A 229 6.05 10.63 -12.46
N VAL A 230 5.37 10.98 -11.35
CA VAL A 230 4.11 11.75 -11.37
C VAL A 230 4.40 13.23 -11.61
N LYS A 231 4.62 13.56 -12.87
CA LYS A 231 4.91 14.94 -13.33
C LYS A 231 4.58 15.10 -14.81
N PRO A 232 4.30 16.32 -15.27
CA PRO A 232 4.16 16.62 -16.70
C PRO A 232 5.47 16.39 -17.46
N HIS A 233 5.37 15.86 -18.67
CA HIS A 233 6.48 15.68 -19.60
C HIS A 233 6.02 15.81 -21.05
N GLY A 234 6.83 16.44 -21.91
CA GLY A 234 6.55 16.64 -23.32
C GLY A 234 5.60 17.79 -23.60
N ASP A 235 4.79 17.65 -24.64
CA ASP A 235 3.83 18.66 -25.12
C ASP A 235 2.39 18.27 -24.73
N ARG A 236 1.72 19.18 -24.02
CA ARG A 236 0.32 19.00 -23.60
C ARG A 236 -0.62 18.90 -24.79
N GLN A 237 -0.39 19.69 -25.84
CA GLN A 237 -1.32 19.77 -26.96
C GLN A 237 -1.29 18.51 -27.82
N GLU A 238 -0.10 17.90 -27.97
CA GLU A 238 0.04 16.62 -28.64
C GLU A 238 -0.71 15.51 -27.89
N TRP A 239 -0.53 15.44 -26.55
CA TRP A 239 -1.27 14.50 -25.71
C TRP A 239 -2.78 14.71 -25.82
N LEU A 240 -3.23 15.97 -25.70
CA LEU A 240 -4.65 16.32 -25.74
C LEU A 240 -5.29 15.96 -27.09
N SER A 241 -4.64 16.26 -28.21
CA SER A 241 -5.13 15.95 -29.55
C SER A 241 -5.29 14.43 -29.74
N ALA A 242 -4.28 13.65 -29.34
CA ALA A 242 -4.36 12.20 -29.41
C ALA A 242 -5.49 11.61 -28.55
N MET A 243 -5.72 12.17 -27.35
CA MET A 243 -6.82 11.72 -26.48
C MET A 243 -8.20 12.13 -27.02
N ILE A 244 -8.36 13.30 -27.62
CA ILE A 244 -9.61 13.71 -28.28
C ILE A 244 -9.92 12.75 -29.44
N ASP A 245 -8.93 12.36 -30.23
CA ASP A 245 -9.13 11.40 -31.31
C ASP A 245 -9.46 9.99 -30.78
N MET A 246 -8.75 9.54 -29.75
CA MET A 246 -9.02 8.28 -29.07
C MET A 246 -10.45 8.24 -28.47
N ARG A 247 -10.95 9.36 -27.94
CA ARG A 247 -12.31 9.44 -27.36
C ARG A 247 -13.43 9.27 -28.40
N LYS A 248 -13.13 9.33 -29.69
CA LYS A 248 -14.07 8.99 -30.78
C LYS A 248 -14.16 7.48 -31.05
N GLU A 249 -13.28 6.69 -30.43
CA GLU A 249 -13.22 5.25 -30.54
C GLU A 249 -14.29 4.56 -29.67
N LYS A 250 -14.19 3.23 -29.59
CA LYS A 250 -15.16 2.39 -28.88
C LYS A 250 -15.16 2.65 -27.38
N THR A 251 -16.31 2.47 -26.75
CA THR A 251 -16.51 2.66 -25.31
C THR A 251 -15.48 1.94 -24.42
N PRO A 252 -15.05 0.67 -24.67
CA PRO A 252 -14.00 0.02 -23.89
C PRO A 252 -12.70 0.83 -23.76
N GLY A 253 -12.27 1.48 -24.85
CA GLY A 253 -11.07 2.32 -24.84
C GLY A 253 -11.22 3.59 -24.01
N ARG A 254 -12.40 4.19 -24.04
CA ARG A 254 -12.74 5.40 -23.28
C ARG A 254 -12.82 5.14 -21.79
N LEU A 255 -13.25 3.92 -21.39
CA LEU A 255 -13.36 3.54 -19.98
C LEU A 255 -12.02 3.57 -19.24
N PHE A 256 -10.91 3.21 -19.86
CA PHE A 256 -9.59 3.30 -19.26
C PHE A 256 -9.23 4.74 -18.85
N LEU A 257 -9.47 5.69 -19.76
CA LEU A 257 -9.20 7.10 -19.53
C LEU A 257 -10.13 7.65 -18.43
N ALA A 258 -11.43 7.39 -18.51
CA ALA A 258 -12.44 7.88 -17.58
C ALA A 258 -12.22 7.30 -16.17
N ALA A 259 -11.92 6.00 -16.05
CA ALA A 259 -11.63 5.36 -14.76
C ALA A 259 -10.36 5.90 -14.10
N SER A 260 -9.38 6.32 -14.88
CA SER A 260 -8.18 6.98 -14.38
C SER A 260 -8.51 8.28 -13.65
N PHE A 261 -9.36 9.13 -14.20
CA PHE A 261 -9.86 10.34 -13.53
C PHE A 261 -10.81 10.02 -12.37
N ALA A 262 -11.65 8.99 -12.52
CA ALA A 262 -12.58 8.58 -11.46
C ALA A 262 -11.87 8.20 -10.15
N SER A 263 -10.65 7.71 -10.23
CA SER A 263 -9.88 7.28 -9.06
C SER A 263 -9.79 8.38 -7.99
N ILE A 264 -9.48 9.61 -8.38
CA ILE A 264 -9.24 10.68 -7.40
C ILE A 264 -10.51 11.28 -6.80
N ILE A 265 -11.67 11.02 -7.39
CA ILE A 265 -12.95 11.49 -6.82
C ILE A 265 -13.60 10.47 -5.88
N LEU A 266 -13.06 9.24 -5.76
CA LEU A 266 -13.61 8.23 -4.84
C LEU A 266 -13.59 8.70 -3.39
N GLN A 267 -12.49 9.31 -2.95
CA GLN A 267 -12.37 9.81 -1.58
C GLN A 267 -13.34 10.96 -1.28
N PRO A 268 -13.40 12.05 -2.05
CA PRO A 268 -14.36 13.14 -1.79
C PRO A 268 -15.82 12.72 -1.96
N CYS A 269 -16.13 11.74 -2.82
CA CYS A 269 -17.48 11.19 -2.95
C CYS A 269 -17.83 10.11 -1.91
N GLY A 270 -16.91 9.76 -1.00
CA GLY A 270 -17.12 8.73 0.02
C GLY A 270 -17.29 7.31 -0.53
N LEU A 271 -16.75 7.03 -1.72
CA LEU A 271 -16.86 5.75 -2.41
C LEU A 271 -15.74 4.79 -2.00
N LEU A 272 -15.94 3.51 -2.33
CA LEU A 272 -14.95 2.46 -2.10
C LEU A 272 -14.07 2.25 -3.34
N PRO A 273 -12.86 1.73 -3.18
CA PRO A 273 -12.05 1.25 -4.30
C PRO A 273 -12.80 0.17 -5.10
N PHE A 274 -12.50 0.07 -6.40
CA PHE A 274 -13.09 -0.93 -7.28
C PHE A 274 -12.09 -1.31 -8.38
N PHE A 275 -12.33 -2.45 -9.03
CA PHE A 275 -11.58 -2.88 -10.19
C PHE A 275 -12.26 -2.46 -11.49
N LEU A 276 -11.45 -1.99 -12.44
CA LEU A 276 -11.78 -1.98 -13.85
C LEU A 276 -10.87 -3.00 -14.54
N HIS A 277 -11.44 -4.07 -15.10
CA HIS A 277 -10.69 -5.15 -15.72
C HIS A 277 -11.06 -5.35 -17.17
N ALA A 278 -10.08 -5.27 -18.07
CA ALA A 278 -10.24 -5.56 -19.49
C ALA A 278 -9.61 -6.91 -19.84
N TRP A 279 -10.37 -7.81 -20.43
CA TRP A 279 -9.87 -9.13 -20.80
C TRP A 279 -10.16 -9.46 -22.27
N GLY A 280 -9.54 -10.50 -22.81
CA GLY A 280 -9.72 -10.94 -24.19
C GLY A 280 -8.43 -11.31 -24.89
N GLY A 281 -8.47 -11.49 -26.20
CA GLY A 281 -7.34 -11.93 -27.01
C GLY A 281 -6.10 -11.03 -26.95
N THR A 282 -4.99 -11.52 -27.47
CA THR A 282 -3.75 -10.74 -27.61
C THR A 282 -3.89 -9.67 -28.69
N GLU A 283 -3.09 -8.60 -28.61
CA GLU A 283 -3.00 -7.51 -29.62
C GLU A 283 -4.29 -6.69 -29.85
N VAL A 284 -5.28 -6.79 -28.96
CA VAL A 284 -6.52 -5.99 -29.08
C VAL A 284 -6.40 -4.58 -28.49
N GLY A 285 -5.29 -4.24 -27.81
CA GLY A 285 -5.03 -2.88 -27.29
C GLY A 285 -5.25 -2.71 -25.79
N LYS A 286 -5.46 -3.77 -25.00
CA LYS A 286 -5.67 -3.71 -23.55
C LYS A 286 -4.52 -3.01 -22.80
N THR A 287 -3.27 -3.37 -23.11
CA THR A 287 -2.09 -2.73 -22.51
C THR A 287 -1.98 -1.26 -22.91
N VAL A 288 -2.38 -0.90 -24.14
CA VAL A 288 -2.44 0.51 -24.56
C VAL A 288 -3.47 1.29 -23.75
N GLY A 289 -4.64 0.68 -23.46
CA GLY A 289 -5.63 1.28 -22.56
C GLY A 289 -5.08 1.56 -21.17
N LEU A 290 -4.32 0.60 -20.61
CA LEU A 290 -3.65 0.78 -19.33
C LEU A 290 -2.59 1.91 -19.38
N MET A 291 -1.83 1.99 -20.49
CA MET A 291 -0.87 3.08 -20.71
C MET A 291 -1.57 4.45 -20.84
N ILE A 292 -2.73 4.51 -21.50
CA ILE A 292 -3.56 5.74 -21.56
C ILE A 292 -3.96 6.16 -20.15
N ALA A 293 -4.47 5.24 -19.33
CA ALA A 293 -4.85 5.54 -17.95
C ALA A 293 -3.67 6.07 -17.13
N ALA A 294 -2.49 5.49 -17.27
CA ALA A 294 -1.27 5.94 -16.59
C ALA A 294 -0.78 7.30 -17.10
N SER A 295 -0.90 7.58 -18.42
CA SER A 295 -0.41 8.82 -19.03
C SER A 295 -1.12 10.09 -18.56
N VAL A 296 -2.29 9.95 -17.95
CA VAL A 296 -2.99 11.07 -17.28
C VAL A 296 -2.13 11.70 -16.20
N TRP A 297 -1.34 10.88 -15.49
CA TRP A 297 -0.61 11.25 -14.26
C TRP A 297 0.90 11.21 -14.40
N ALA A 298 1.42 10.22 -15.15
CA ALA A 298 2.83 9.84 -15.09
C ALA A 298 3.31 9.19 -16.39
N SER A 299 4.60 8.83 -16.43
CA SER A 299 5.17 7.99 -17.48
C SER A 299 4.40 6.68 -17.62
N PRO A 300 3.83 6.37 -18.81
CA PRO A 300 3.06 5.14 -19.01
C PRO A 300 3.93 3.89 -19.23
N LYS A 301 5.25 4.00 -19.02
CA LYS A 301 6.18 2.90 -19.22
C LYS A 301 6.03 1.86 -18.09
N MET A 302 6.19 0.59 -18.47
CA MET A 302 6.26 -0.49 -17.53
C MET A 302 7.44 -0.30 -16.57
N GLY A 303 7.18 -0.45 -15.27
CA GLY A 303 8.19 -0.24 -14.21
C GLY A 303 8.35 1.20 -13.74
N ASP A 304 7.83 2.21 -14.46
CA ASP A 304 7.77 3.59 -13.97
C ASP A 304 6.52 3.80 -13.10
N TYR A 305 5.34 3.75 -13.71
CA TYR A 305 4.05 3.87 -13.01
C TYR A 305 3.22 2.59 -13.08
N ILE A 306 3.25 1.88 -14.20
CA ILE A 306 2.52 0.62 -14.39
C ILE A 306 3.30 -0.51 -13.74
N GLY A 307 2.65 -1.22 -12.80
CA GLY A 307 3.18 -2.41 -12.15
C GLY A 307 2.72 -3.71 -12.81
N THR A 308 3.11 -4.84 -12.23
CA THR A 308 2.64 -6.18 -12.60
C THR A 308 2.06 -6.90 -11.39
N PHE A 309 1.22 -7.91 -11.63
CA PHE A 309 0.68 -8.74 -10.55
C PHE A 309 1.73 -9.64 -9.87
N ASN A 310 2.97 -9.66 -10.33
CA ASN A 310 4.04 -10.44 -9.73
C ASN A 310 4.52 -9.85 -8.39
N SER A 311 3.60 -9.71 -7.45
CA SER A 311 3.85 -9.17 -6.12
C SER A 311 3.01 -9.87 -5.05
N THR A 312 3.46 -9.82 -3.80
CA THR A 312 2.69 -10.35 -2.66
C THR A 312 1.49 -9.46 -2.34
N LEU A 313 0.46 -10.00 -1.67
CA LEU A 313 -0.67 -9.20 -1.17
C LEU A 313 -0.23 -8.00 -0.31
N VAL A 314 0.84 -8.17 0.47
CA VAL A 314 1.41 -7.07 1.27
C VAL A 314 2.03 -6.01 0.37
N GLY A 315 2.75 -6.42 -0.68
CA GLY A 315 3.31 -5.48 -1.66
C GLY A 315 2.20 -4.70 -2.39
N GLN A 316 1.12 -5.37 -2.77
CA GLN A 316 -0.05 -4.71 -3.38
C GLN A 316 -0.73 -3.73 -2.42
N GLU A 317 -0.90 -4.09 -1.13
CA GLU A 317 -1.40 -3.20 -0.09
C GLU A 317 -0.54 -1.95 0.07
N MET A 318 0.80 -2.12 0.11
CA MET A 318 1.73 -1.00 0.23
C MET A 318 1.69 -0.09 -1.00
N THR A 319 1.61 -0.65 -2.20
CA THR A 319 1.47 0.11 -3.44
C THR A 319 0.15 0.87 -3.49
N ALA A 320 -0.97 0.23 -3.14
CA ALA A 320 -2.27 0.90 -3.08
C ALA A 320 -2.28 2.04 -2.05
N THR A 321 -1.67 1.83 -0.87
CA THR A 321 -1.51 2.84 0.17
C THR A 321 -0.65 4.02 -0.30
N PHE A 322 0.44 3.72 -1.00
CA PHE A 322 1.34 4.73 -1.54
C PHE A 322 0.66 5.58 -2.63
N LEU A 323 -0.04 4.94 -3.57
CA LEU A 323 -0.80 5.63 -4.62
C LEU A 323 -2.00 6.39 -4.04
N ASN A 324 -2.57 5.88 -2.95
CA ASN A 324 -3.70 6.45 -2.20
C ASN A 324 -4.94 6.71 -3.06
N SER A 325 -5.00 7.88 -3.73
CA SER A 325 -6.14 8.27 -4.58
C SER A 325 -5.87 8.10 -6.08
N LEU A 326 -4.59 8.01 -6.49
CA LEU A 326 -4.26 7.81 -7.90
C LEU A 326 -4.62 6.39 -8.36
N PRO A 327 -4.91 6.19 -9.67
CA PRO A 327 -5.25 4.87 -10.18
C PRO A 327 -4.07 3.89 -10.03
N MET A 328 -4.37 2.67 -9.61
CA MET A 328 -3.38 1.59 -9.53
C MET A 328 -3.43 0.79 -10.84
N CYS A 329 -2.48 1.04 -11.74
CA CYS A 329 -2.39 0.39 -13.04
C CYS A 329 -1.51 -0.87 -12.95
N ILE A 330 -2.10 -2.06 -13.24
CA ILE A 330 -1.40 -3.35 -13.12
C ILE A 330 -1.63 -4.18 -14.38
N ASP A 331 -0.54 -4.59 -15.02
CA ASP A 331 -0.55 -5.41 -16.22
C ASP A 331 -0.46 -6.92 -15.89
N GLU A 332 -1.00 -7.77 -16.78
CA GLU A 332 -0.89 -9.24 -16.79
C GLU A 332 -1.40 -9.97 -15.53
N LEU A 333 -2.71 -10.04 -15.36
CA LEU A 333 -3.35 -10.80 -14.28
C LEU A 333 -2.96 -12.32 -14.28
N GLN A 334 -2.70 -12.93 -15.44
CA GLN A 334 -2.40 -14.35 -15.57
C GLN A 334 -1.13 -14.81 -14.85
N ILE A 335 -0.18 -13.93 -14.57
CA ILE A 335 1.05 -14.29 -13.86
C ILE A 335 0.72 -14.92 -12.49
N GLN A 336 -0.34 -14.47 -11.85
CA GLN A 336 -0.79 -15.03 -10.57
C GLN A 336 -1.49 -16.39 -10.72
N SER A 337 -2.22 -16.62 -11.81
CA SER A 337 -2.87 -17.91 -12.07
C SER A 337 -1.86 -19.01 -12.31
N SER A 338 -0.75 -18.73 -13.00
CA SER A 338 0.37 -19.65 -13.19
C SER A 338 1.16 -19.94 -11.90
N ALA A 339 1.14 -19.01 -10.94
CA ALA A 339 1.72 -19.19 -9.60
C ALA A 339 0.83 -19.97 -8.62
N GLY A 340 -0.32 -20.52 -9.08
CA GLY A 340 -1.20 -21.35 -8.27
C GLY A 340 -2.26 -20.58 -7.47
N ILE A 341 -2.42 -19.29 -7.67
CA ILE A 341 -3.52 -18.51 -7.09
C ILE A 341 -4.75 -18.75 -7.98
N LYS A 342 -5.64 -19.62 -7.52
CA LYS A 342 -6.91 -19.95 -8.19
C LYS A 342 -8.07 -19.05 -7.77
N ASP A 343 -7.89 -18.25 -6.73
CA ASP A 343 -8.94 -17.47 -6.09
C ASP A 343 -8.57 -15.98 -6.08
N PHE A 344 -8.98 -15.26 -7.12
CA PHE A 344 -8.84 -13.81 -7.20
C PHE A 344 -9.80 -13.07 -6.25
N ASP A 345 -10.85 -13.71 -5.75
CA ASP A 345 -11.80 -13.10 -4.83
C ASP A 345 -11.09 -12.48 -3.63
N ARG A 346 -10.07 -13.19 -3.11
CA ARG A 346 -9.27 -12.69 -1.98
C ARG A 346 -8.52 -11.40 -2.30
N ILE A 347 -7.99 -11.26 -3.50
CA ILE A 347 -7.30 -10.05 -3.96
C ILE A 347 -8.30 -8.92 -4.13
N ILE A 348 -9.45 -9.23 -4.78
CA ILE A 348 -10.53 -8.27 -5.00
C ILE A 348 -11.01 -7.71 -3.65
N TYR A 349 -11.37 -8.58 -2.70
CA TYR A 349 -11.80 -8.13 -1.38
C TYR A 349 -10.74 -7.28 -0.70
N HIS A 350 -9.49 -7.74 -0.68
CA HIS A 350 -8.40 -7.06 0.01
C HIS A 350 -8.16 -5.64 -0.52
N LEU A 351 -8.09 -5.47 -1.84
CA LEU A 351 -7.82 -4.16 -2.44
C LEU A 351 -9.05 -3.24 -2.46
N THR A 352 -10.26 -3.80 -2.53
CA THR A 352 -11.49 -2.99 -2.60
C THR A 352 -12.11 -2.64 -1.25
N GLU A 353 -11.59 -3.16 -0.14
CA GLU A 353 -11.96 -2.70 1.20
C GLU A 353 -11.40 -1.30 1.50
N GLY A 354 -10.29 -0.93 0.87
CA GLY A 354 -9.66 0.39 1.05
C GLY A 354 -9.01 0.58 2.42
N ILE A 355 -8.82 -0.52 3.16
CA ILE A 355 -8.22 -0.55 4.49
C ILE A 355 -7.34 -1.79 4.63
N GLY A 356 -6.11 -1.60 5.13
CA GLY A 356 -5.14 -2.66 5.33
C GLY A 356 -5.43 -3.49 6.57
N ARG A 357 -4.65 -4.57 6.72
CA ARG A 357 -4.76 -5.44 7.89
C ARG A 357 -4.18 -4.77 9.12
N THR A 358 -4.88 -4.90 10.25
CA THR A 358 -4.37 -4.53 11.56
C THR A 358 -3.19 -5.42 11.93
N ARG A 359 -2.05 -4.81 12.30
CA ARG A 359 -0.82 -5.49 12.73
C ARG A 359 -0.38 -4.99 14.09
N GLY A 360 0.16 -5.88 14.93
CA GLY A 360 0.79 -5.50 16.19
C GLY A 360 2.10 -4.74 15.94
N ALA A 361 2.36 -3.71 16.73
CA ALA A 361 3.64 -3.01 16.70
C ALA A 361 4.68 -3.77 17.56
N LYS A 362 5.94 -3.77 17.14
CA LYS A 362 7.04 -4.40 17.91
C LYS A 362 7.25 -3.77 19.30
N THR A 363 6.84 -2.52 19.44
CA THR A 363 6.92 -1.73 20.69
C THR A 363 5.69 -1.87 21.58
N GLY A 364 4.72 -2.72 21.21
CA GLY A 364 3.41 -2.84 21.84
C GLY A 364 2.35 -1.94 21.19
N GLY A 365 1.06 -2.35 21.29
CA GLY A 365 -0.05 -1.68 20.61
C GLY A 365 -0.24 -2.11 19.14
N LEU A 366 -0.92 -1.28 18.37
CA LEU A 366 -1.22 -1.52 16.95
C LEU A 366 -0.41 -0.59 16.05
N GLN A 367 0.02 -1.07 14.89
CA GLN A 367 0.56 -0.23 13.83
C GLN A 367 -0.56 0.64 13.24
N LYS A 368 -0.21 1.82 12.70
CA LYS A 368 -1.14 2.63 11.90
C LYS A 368 -1.68 1.77 10.75
N VAL A 369 -2.99 1.72 10.61
CA VAL A 369 -3.64 0.95 9.56
C VAL A 369 -3.55 1.73 8.25
N ASN A 370 -3.05 1.07 7.21
CA ASN A 370 -2.98 1.62 5.87
C ASN A 370 -4.38 1.85 5.29
N THR A 371 -4.57 2.93 4.55
CA THR A 371 -5.83 3.24 3.86
C THR A 371 -5.57 3.75 2.46
N TRP A 372 -6.49 3.46 1.54
CA TRP A 372 -6.46 3.94 0.15
C TRP A 372 -7.87 4.05 -0.43
N LYS A 373 -8.02 4.87 -1.46
CA LYS A 373 -9.28 5.08 -2.18
C LYS A 373 -8.98 5.27 -3.68
N ASN A 374 -8.63 4.18 -4.36
CA ASN A 374 -8.24 4.23 -5.76
C ASN A 374 -9.03 3.26 -6.64
N CYS A 375 -9.05 3.52 -7.93
CA CYS A 375 -9.45 2.59 -8.95
C CYS A 375 -8.27 1.68 -9.30
N ILE A 376 -8.48 0.36 -9.28
CA ILE A 376 -7.49 -0.62 -9.71
C ILE A 376 -7.80 -0.99 -11.15
N ILE A 377 -6.96 -0.51 -12.08
CA ILE A 377 -7.12 -0.73 -13.53
C ILE A 377 -6.19 -1.86 -13.96
N THR A 378 -6.78 -2.91 -14.54
CA THR A 378 -6.05 -4.13 -14.85
C THR A 378 -6.43 -4.68 -16.22
N ASN A 379 -5.59 -5.54 -16.77
CA ASN A 379 -5.89 -6.28 -17.98
C ASN A 379 -5.51 -7.77 -17.85
N GLY A 380 -6.00 -8.58 -18.76
CA GLY A 380 -5.71 -10.01 -18.78
C GLY A 380 -6.23 -10.70 -20.04
N GLU A 381 -5.99 -12.03 -20.16
CA GLU A 381 -6.60 -12.86 -21.22
C GLU A 381 -7.95 -13.41 -20.81
N HIS A 382 -8.22 -13.49 -19.52
CA HIS A 382 -9.43 -14.07 -18.95
C HIS A 382 -10.11 -13.08 -18.00
N PRO A 383 -11.42 -13.22 -17.75
CA PRO A 383 -12.10 -12.45 -16.71
C PRO A 383 -11.47 -12.71 -15.33
N ILE A 384 -11.48 -11.70 -14.48
CA ILE A 384 -11.00 -11.82 -13.10
C ILE A 384 -12.02 -12.54 -12.21
N SER A 385 -13.32 -12.38 -12.53
CA SER A 385 -14.40 -13.13 -11.90
C SER A 385 -14.64 -14.46 -12.63
N ASN A 386 -15.13 -15.47 -11.93
CA ASN A 386 -15.46 -16.78 -12.47
C ASN A 386 -16.80 -17.30 -11.92
N ALA A 387 -17.27 -18.44 -12.42
CA ALA A 387 -18.55 -19.01 -12.01
C ALA A 387 -18.67 -19.30 -10.49
N HIS A 388 -17.54 -19.43 -9.78
CA HIS A 388 -17.48 -19.70 -8.35
C HIS A 388 -17.20 -18.44 -7.50
N SER A 389 -16.92 -17.29 -8.16
CA SER A 389 -16.67 -16.04 -7.44
C SER A 389 -17.86 -15.62 -6.60
N GLY A 390 -17.57 -15.20 -5.37
CA GLY A 390 -18.60 -14.70 -4.47
C GLY A 390 -19.26 -13.44 -5.02
N GLY A 391 -20.58 -13.32 -4.89
CA GLY A 391 -21.32 -12.13 -5.37
C GLY A 391 -20.78 -10.80 -4.81
N GLY A 392 -20.13 -10.82 -3.64
CA GLY A 392 -19.46 -9.67 -3.06
C GLY A 392 -18.19 -9.26 -3.81
N ALA A 393 -17.43 -10.20 -4.39
CA ALA A 393 -16.27 -9.92 -5.24
C ALA A 393 -16.73 -9.39 -6.59
N MET A 394 -17.66 -10.08 -7.25
CA MET A 394 -18.23 -9.65 -8.55
C MET A 394 -18.77 -8.22 -8.51
N ASN A 395 -19.42 -7.83 -7.42
CA ASN A 395 -19.95 -6.47 -7.21
C ASN A 395 -18.89 -5.36 -7.15
N ARG A 396 -17.61 -5.71 -7.03
CA ARG A 396 -16.50 -4.77 -6.91
C ARG A 396 -15.64 -4.68 -8.16
N VAL A 397 -16.02 -5.42 -9.20
CA VAL A 397 -15.30 -5.49 -10.46
C VAL A 397 -16.23 -5.04 -11.58
N ILE A 398 -15.78 -4.09 -12.37
CA ILE A 398 -16.36 -3.76 -13.66
C ILE A 398 -15.43 -4.41 -14.68
N GLU A 399 -15.91 -5.43 -15.37
CA GLU A 399 -15.09 -6.15 -16.33
C GLU A 399 -15.74 -6.20 -17.71
N PHE A 400 -14.91 -6.17 -18.73
CA PHE A 400 -15.38 -6.21 -20.11
C PHE A 400 -14.42 -6.96 -21.03
N GLU A 401 -15.01 -7.64 -22.00
CA GLU A 401 -14.28 -8.37 -23.02
C GLU A 401 -13.89 -7.45 -24.19
N CYS A 402 -12.62 -7.51 -24.58
CA CYS A 402 -12.10 -6.90 -25.79
C CYS A 402 -12.04 -7.95 -26.90
N THR A 403 -13.14 -8.12 -27.64
CA THR A 403 -13.26 -9.11 -28.73
C THR A 403 -12.57 -8.68 -30.03
N GLU A 404 -12.31 -7.39 -30.19
CA GLU A 404 -11.66 -6.76 -31.32
C GLU A 404 -10.76 -5.60 -30.89
N LYS A 405 -10.00 -5.03 -31.83
CA LYS A 405 -9.16 -3.88 -31.55
C LYS A 405 -9.96 -2.73 -30.92
N VAL A 406 -9.51 -2.29 -29.75
CA VAL A 406 -10.13 -1.22 -28.97
C VAL A 406 -9.82 0.15 -29.60
N TYR A 407 -8.63 0.27 -30.22
CA TYR A 407 -8.15 1.50 -30.87
C TYR A 407 -7.75 1.21 -32.31
N SER A 408 -8.03 2.18 -33.18
CA SER A 408 -7.68 2.10 -34.62
C SER A 408 -6.18 2.24 -34.86
N ASP A 409 -5.50 3.12 -34.11
CA ASP A 409 -4.05 3.39 -34.21
C ASP A 409 -3.32 3.15 -32.88
N LEU A 410 -3.04 1.89 -32.56
CA LEU A 410 -2.30 1.50 -31.36
C LEU A 410 -0.87 2.07 -31.32
N VAL A 411 -0.20 2.10 -32.48
CA VAL A 411 1.21 2.52 -32.56
C VAL A 411 1.34 4.03 -32.40
N GLY A 412 0.49 4.79 -33.07
CA GLY A 412 0.48 6.25 -32.97
C GLY A 412 0.15 6.73 -31.56
N ILE A 413 -0.89 6.15 -30.94
CA ILE A 413 -1.26 6.47 -29.56
C ILE A 413 -0.06 6.19 -28.61
N CYS A 414 0.56 5.00 -28.71
CA CYS A 414 1.71 4.66 -27.87
C CYS A 414 2.89 5.63 -28.06
N ALA A 415 3.18 6.02 -29.30
CA ALA A 415 4.27 6.96 -29.60
C ALA A 415 4.03 8.32 -28.91
N VAL A 416 2.81 8.84 -28.99
CA VAL A 416 2.44 10.13 -28.39
C VAL A 416 2.50 10.06 -26.88
N ILE A 417 1.82 9.08 -26.23
CA ILE A 417 1.74 9.03 -24.75
C ILE A 417 3.06 8.66 -24.08
N ASN A 418 3.98 7.97 -24.76
CA ASN A 418 5.33 7.73 -24.21
C ASN A 418 6.21 8.98 -24.16
N SER A 419 5.90 9.98 -24.98
CA SER A 419 6.64 11.24 -25.06
C SER A 419 5.92 12.40 -24.37
N ASN A 420 4.60 12.28 -24.17
CA ASN A 420 3.75 13.35 -23.64
C ASN A 420 2.78 12.79 -22.62
N TYR A 421 2.87 13.22 -21.35
CA TYR A 421 2.04 12.71 -20.25
C TYR A 421 2.00 13.63 -19.03
N GLY A 422 1.10 13.36 -18.07
CA GLY A 422 1.06 13.97 -16.73
C GLY A 422 0.40 15.34 -16.64
N PHE A 423 -0.18 15.87 -17.69
CA PHE A 423 -0.81 17.19 -17.69
C PHE A 423 -2.23 17.18 -17.15
N ALA A 424 -3.07 16.32 -17.70
CA ALA A 424 -4.51 16.35 -17.46
C ALA A 424 -4.89 16.00 -16.03
N GLY A 425 -4.13 15.12 -15.38
CA GLY A 425 -4.34 14.78 -13.98
C GLY A 425 -4.14 15.97 -13.05
N ARG A 426 -3.07 16.75 -13.29
CA ARG A 426 -2.81 17.98 -12.55
C ARG A 426 -3.92 19.03 -12.76
N GLU A 427 -4.32 19.27 -14.01
CA GLU A 427 -5.39 20.21 -14.34
C GLU A 427 -6.72 19.83 -13.66
N PHE A 428 -7.03 18.53 -13.62
CA PHE A 428 -8.24 18.05 -12.96
C PHE A 428 -8.18 18.23 -11.44
N VAL A 429 -7.03 17.97 -10.80
CA VAL A 429 -6.83 18.24 -9.37
C VAL A 429 -6.96 19.72 -9.06
N GLU A 430 -6.31 20.60 -9.84
CA GLU A 430 -6.39 22.05 -9.67
C GLU A 430 -7.83 22.56 -9.79
N TYR A 431 -8.63 21.98 -10.70
CA TYR A 431 -10.06 22.26 -10.78
C TYR A 431 -10.82 21.80 -9.52
N LEU A 432 -10.60 20.57 -9.07
CA LEU A 432 -11.29 20.01 -7.91
C LEU A 432 -11.04 20.80 -6.62
N GLN A 433 -9.85 21.39 -6.47
CA GLN A 433 -9.46 22.18 -5.30
C GLN A 433 -10.08 23.59 -5.27
N GLN A 434 -10.73 24.03 -6.35
CA GLN A 434 -11.46 25.32 -6.35
C GLN A 434 -12.78 25.18 -5.57
N ASP A 435 -13.17 26.27 -4.93
CA ASP A 435 -14.38 26.31 -4.09
C ASP A 435 -15.64 25.82 -4.82
N GLY A 436 -16.38 24.91 -4.19
CA GLY A 436 -17.63 24.36 -4.69
C GLY A 436 -17.50 23.23 -5.70
N ASN A 437 -16.31 22.94 -6.25
CA ASN A 437 -16.16 21.93 -7.29
C ASN A 437 -16.23 20.50 -6.75
N PHE A 438 -15.82 20.25 -5.51
CA PHE A 438 -16.07 18.96 -4.85
C PHE A 438 -17.57 18.68 -4.70
N ASP A 439 -18.36 19.69 -4.31
CA ASP A 439 -19.82 19.55 -4.18
C ASP A 439 -20.45 19.27 -5.53
N ARG A 440 -20.04 19.98 -6.59
CA ARG A 440 -20.51 19.76 -7.95
C ARG A 440 -20.25 18.32 -8.43
N VAL A 441 -19.03 17.80 -8.23
CA VAL A 441 -18.68 16.42 -8.60
C VAL A 441 -19.52 15.41 -7.81
N ASN A 442 -19.72 15.65 -6.52
CA ASN A 442 -20.52 14.78 -5.66
C ASN A 442 -22.01 14.78 -6.05
N GLU A 443 -22.57 15.92 -6.42
CA GLU A 443 -23.94 16.01 -6.94
C GLU A 443 -24.09 15.28 -8.26
N LEU A 444 -23.16 15.48 -9.19
CA LEU A 444 -23.14 14.81 -10.49
C LEU A 444 -23.01 13.28 -10.34
N GLN A 445 -22.12 12.82 -9.44
CA GLN A 445 -21.98 11.40 -9.13
C GLN A 445 -23.31 10.81 -8.61
N LYS A 446 -24.00 11.52 -7.69
CA LYS A 446 -25.30 11.08 -7.16
C LYS A 446 -26.38 11.06 -8.24
N GLU A 447 -26.34 11.98 -9.18
CA GLU A 447 -27.28 12.00 -10.32
C GLU A 447 -27.10 10.77 -11.20
N TYR A 448 -25.86 10.48 -11.65
CA TYR A 448 -25.56 9.27 -12.41
C TYR A 448 -25.87 7.99 -11.63
N TYR A 449 -25.60 7.96 -10.34
CA TYR A 449 -25.95 6.82 -9.49
C TYR A 449 -27.45 6.54 -9.50
N ARG A 450 -28.32 7.58 -9.37
CA ARG A 450 -29.77 7.42 -9.45
C ARG A 450 -30.25 6.93 -10.82
N GLN A 451 -29.57 7.33 -11.90
CA GLN A 451 -29.87 6.85 -13.24
C GLN A 451 -29.51 5.36 -13.39
N LEU A 452 -28.33 4.98 -12.94
CA LEU A 452 -27.82 3.60 -13.00
C LEU A 452 -28.63 2.63 -12.12
N LEU A 453 -29.19 3.07 -11.00
CA LEU A 453 -30.11 2.25 -10.18
C LEU A 453 -31.39 1.80 -10.91
N LYS A 454 -31.76 2.46 -12.01
CA LYS A 454 -32.89 2.08 -12.86
C LYS A 454 -32.52 0.97 -13.85
N THR A 455 -31.27 0.62 -13.98
CA THR A 455 -30.76 -0.49 -14.79
C THR A 455 -30.76 -1.80 -13.99
N ASP A 456 -30.51 -2.92 -14.65
CA ASP A 456 -30.45 -4.25 -14.02
C ASP A 456 -29.15 -4.50 -13.23
N GLY A 457 -28.23 -3.53 -13.22
CA GLY A 457 -26.96 -3.62 -12.51
C GLY A 457 -27.11 -3.55 -10.99
N THR A 458 -26.05 -3.93 -10.26
CA THR A 458 -26.06 -3.89 -8.81
C THR A 458 -25.76 -2.50 -8.26
N ASP A 459 -26.23 -2.21 -7.05
CA ASP A 459 -26.05 -0.92 -6.37
C ASP A 459 -24.55 -0.55 -6.19
N LYS A 460 -23.71 -1.56 -5.92
CA LYS A 460 -22.26 -1.32 -5.72
C LYS A 460 -21.55 -0.98 -7.02
N GLN A 461 -21.87 -1.70 -8.10
CA GLN A 461 -21.33 -1.36 -9.42
C GLN A 461 -21.89 -0.02 -9.92
N ALA A 462 -23.17 0.27 -9.68
CA ALA A 462 -23.76 1.57 -9.98
C ALA A 462 -22.98 2.72 -9.29
N ALA A 463 -22.55 2.53 -8.04
CA ALA A 463 -21.73 3.51 -7.33
C ALA A 463 -20.36 3.72 -7.99
N SER A 464 -19.69 2.64 -8.40
CA SER A 464 -18.40 2.71 -9.10
C SER A 464 -18.51 3.32 -10.49
N VAL A 465 -19.49 2.89 -11.27
CA VAL A 465 -19.74 3.40 -12.64
C VAL A 465 -20.16 4.86 -12.62
N SER A 466 -20.94 5.29 -11.62
CA SER A 466 -21.33 6.70 -11.49
C SER A 466 -20.13 7.62 -11.24
N ALA A 467 -19.07 7.13 -10.56
CA ALA A 467 -17.81 7.88 -10.43
C ALA A 467 -17.10 8.01 -11.78
N ILE A 468 -17.09 6.95 -12.60
CA ILE A 468 -16.51 6.99 -13.95
C ILE A 468 -17.23 8.02 -14.82
N LEU A 469 -18.58 7.99 -14.83
CA LEU A 469 -19.39 8.91 -15.61
C LEU A 469 -19.24 10.36 -15.14
N ALA A 470 -19.23 10.60 -13.82
CA ALA A 470 -19.07 11.94 -13.27
C ALA A 470 -17.69 12.53 -13.59
N ALA A 471 -16.63 11.72 -13.48
CA ALA A 471 -15.29 12.15 -13.83
C ALA A 471 -15.17 12.44 -15.32
N ASP A 472 -15.66 11.55 -16.20
CA ASP A 472 -15.66 11.75 -17.65
C ASP A 472 -16.44 13.01 -18.06
N HIS A 473 -17.58 13.26 -17.43
CA HIS A 473 -18.37 14.46 -17.68
C HIS A 473 -17.56 15.74 -17.39
N ILE A 474 -16.97 15.83 -16.21
CA ILE A 474 -16.20 17.01 -15.81
C ILE A 474 -14.98 17.20 -16.71
N VAL A 475 -14.22 16.15 -17.00
CA VAL A 475 -13.03 16.30 -17.84
C VAL A 475 -13.38 16.57 -19.31
N THR A 476 -14.54 16.14 -19.76
CA THR A 476 -15.07 16.51 -21.09
C THR A 476 -15.32 18.00 -21.18
N GLU A 477 -15.93 18.60 -20.17
CA GLU A 477 -16.17 20.05 -20.13
C GLU A 477 -14.87 20.86 -19.94
N LEU A 478 -14.01 20.39 -19.05
CA LEU A 478 -12.84 21.13 -18.58
C LEU A 478 -11.65 21.02 -19.56
N ILE A 479 -11.30 19.77 -19.92
CA ILE A 479 -10.03 19.43 -20.57
C ILE A 479 -10.23 19.19 -22.05
N PHE A 480 -11.11 18.25 -22.42
CA PHE A 480 -11.27 17.80 -23.81
C PHE A 480 -12.12 18.75 -24.65
N LYS A 481 -13.17 19.31 -24.09
CA LYS A 481 -14.11 20.25 -24.75
C LYS A 481 -14.66 19.73 -26.08
N ASP A 482 -14.81 18.40 -26.16
CA ASP A 482 -15.21 17.68 -27.37
C ASP A 482 -16.71 17.29 -27.37
N GLY A 483 -17.39 17.50 -26.24
CA GLY A 483 -18.81 17.15 -26.06
C GLY A 483 -19.10 15.64 -26.10
N ASN A 484 -18.08 14.80 -26.04
CA ASN A 484 -18.17 13.36 -26.19
C ASN A 484 -18.15 12.64 -24.83
N ASN A 485 -19.16 12.92 -24.00
CA ASN A 485 -19.33 12.27 -22.70
C ASN A 485 -19.67 10.79 -22.87
N LEU A 486 -19.22 9.94 -21.93
CA LEU A 486 -19.78 8.62 -21.72
C LEU A 486 -21.23 8.73 -21.25
N THR A 487 -22.12 7.90 -21.78
CA THR A 487 -23.53 7.86 -21.38
C THR A 487 -23.83 6.66 -20.50
N VAL A 488 -24.94 6.72 -19.76
CA VAL A 488 -25.40 5.60 -18.92
C VAL A 488 -25.65 4.35 -19.76
N GLU A 489 -26.24 4.52 -20.94
CA GLU A 489 -26.56 3.43 -21.87
C GLU A 489 -25.30 2.71 -22.38
N GLU A 490 -24.24 3.48 -22.70
CA GLU A 490 -22.96 2.93 -23.13
C GLU A 490 -22.27 2.09 -22.06
N VAL A 491 -22.40 2.47 -20.79
CA VAL A 491 -21.63 1.85 -19.69
C VAL A 491 -22.43 0.81 -18.92
N ALA A 492 -23.76 0.91 -18.89
CA ALA A 492 -24.63 -0.05 -18.20
C ALA A 492 -24.45 -1.50 -18.71
N GLY A 493 -24.12 -1.66 -20.00
CA GLY A 493 -23.85 -2.98 -20.59
C GLY A 493 -22.64 -3.71 -20.02
N PHE A 494 -21.72 -3.02 -19.32
CA PHE A 494 -20.56 -3.60 -18.66
C PHE A 494 -20.80 -3.89 -17.16
N MET A 495 -21.97 -3.56 -16.65
CA MET A 495 -22.36 -3.91 -15.29
C MET A 495 -22.90 -5.34 -15.24
N THR A 496 -22.49 -6.09 -14.23
CA THR A 496 -23.02 -7.43 -13.97
C THR A 496 -24.47 -7.33 -13.52
N LYS A 497 -25.36 -8.12 -14.11
CA LYS A 497 -26.77 -8.13 -13.73
C LYS A 497 -26.98 -8.70 -12.33
N ARG A 498 -28.01 -8.25 -11.64
CA ARG A 498 -28.35 -8.71 -10.29
C ARG A 498 -28.57 -10.22 -10.21
N GLU A 499 -29.13 -10.81 -11.27
CA GLU A 499 -29.36 -12.25 -11.36
C GLU A 499 -28.06 -13.05 -11.43
N GLU A 500 -27.06 -12.55 -12.19
CA GLU A 500 -25.75 -13.18 -12.34
C GLU A 500 -24.92 -13.20 -11.05
N ILE A 501 -25.19 -12.28 -10.11
CA ILE A 501 -24.50 -12.16 -8.84
C ILE A 501 -25.07 -13.06 -7.76
N ASP A 502 -26.35 -13.48 -7.89
CA ASP A 502 -26.95 -14.37 -6.91
C ASP A 502 -26.31 -15.77 -6.96
N VAL A 503 -25.38 -16.01 -5.99
CA VAL A 503 -24.69 -17.29 -5.85
C VAL A 503 -25.69 -18.47 -5.77
N ASN A 504 -26.88 -18.24 -5.18
CA ASN A 504 -27.87 -19.29 -5.03
C ASN A 504 -28.66 -19.54 -6.32
N ALA A 505 -28.87 -18.50 -7.15
CA ALA A 505 -29.42 -18.68 -8.49
C ALA A 505 -28.47 -19.52 -9.35
N ARG A 506 -27.17 -19.18 -9.37
CA ARG A 506 -26.14 -19.99 -10.03
C ARG A 506 -26.05 -21.43 -9.50
N ALA A 507 -26.18 -21.59 -8.19
CA ALA A 507 -26.24 -22.91 -7.58
C ALA A 507 -27.48 -23.71 -8.01
N TYR A 508 -28.59 -23.03 -8.27
CA TYR A 508 -29.81 -23.66 -8.81
C TYR A 508 -29.58 -24.20 -10.21
N ASP A 509 -29.04 -23.39 -11.11
CA ASP A 509 -28.70 -23.81 -12.48
C ASP A 509 -27.68 -24.96 -12.48
N PHE A 510 -26.63 -24.85 -11.63
CA PHE A 510 -25.66 -25.93 -11.45
C PHE A 510 -26.30 -27.27 -11.05
N ILE A 511 -27.31 -27.25 -10.16
CA ILE A 511 -27.99 -28.48 -9.73
C ILE A 511 -28.75 -29.09 -10.90
N PHE A 512 -29.43 -28.31 -11.72
CA PHE A 512 -30.14 -28.83 -12.89
C PHE A 512 -29.16 -29.43 -13.90
N ASP A 513 -28.06 -28.77 -14.20
CA ASP A 513 -26.99 -29.30 -15.05
C ASP A 513 -26.43 -30.62 -14.48
N LEU A 514 -26.21 -30.66 -13.17
CA LEU A 514 -25.72 -31.86 -12.48
C LEU A 514 -26.70 -33.04 -12.62
N VAL A 515 -27.99 -32.77 -12.50
CA VAL A 515 -29.06 -33.79 -12.67
C VAL A 515 -29.09 -34.29 -14.11
N VAL A 516 -29.05 -33.39 -15.08
CA VAL A 516 -29.04 -33.74 -16.52
C VAL A 516 -27.83 -34.60 -16.87
N LYS A 517 -26.63 -34.18 -16.44
CA LYS A 517 -25.38 -34.93 -16.69
C LYS A 517 -25.38 -36.33 -16.03
N ASN A 518 -26.16 -36.52 -14.99
CA ASN A 518 -26.23 -37.77 -14.23
C ASN A 518 -27.63 -38.39 -14.24
N ILE A 519 -28.40 -38.19 -15.27
CA ILE A 519 -29.82 -38.59 -15.38
C ILE A 519 -30.03 -40.09 -15.08
N ASN A 520 -29.08 -40.93 -15.47
CA ASN A 520 -29.07 -42.37 -15.24
C ASN A 520 -28.97 -42.77 -13.73
N LYS A 521 -28.58 -41.82 -12.88
CA LYS A 521 -28.56 -42.02 -11.40
C LYS A 521 -29.86 -41.57 -10.72
N PHE A 522 -30.77 -40.97 -11.47
CA PHE A 522 -32.08 -40.50 -11.02
C PHE A 522 -33.24 -41.29 -11.60
N THR A 523 -33.04 -41.89 -12.76
CA THR A 523 -34.04 -42.69 -13.46
C THR A 523 -33.52 -44.10 -13.72
N PRO A 524 -34.27 -45.18 -13.41
CA PRO A 524 -33.91 -46.51 -13.82
C PRO A 524 -34.01 -46.67 -15.35
N ASN A 525 -33.26 -47.63 -15.90
CA ASN A 525 -33.38 -48.02 -17.30
C ASN A 525 -34.70 -48.75 -17.56
N GLU A 526 -34.98 -49.10 -18.81
CA GLU A 526 -36.19 -49.84 -19.23
C GLU A 526 -36.40 -51.18 -18.46
N PHE A 527 -35.37 -51.72 -17.88
CA PHE A 527 -35.42 -52.95 -17.05
C PHE A 527 -35.55 -52.67 -15.57
N GLY A 528 -35.77 -51.40 -15.15
CA GLY A 528 -35.92 -51.01 -13.75
C GLY A 528 -34.59 -50.90 -12.96
N ASN A 529 -33.43 -50.96 -13.64
CA ASN A 529 -32.12 -50.90 -13.01
C ASN A 529 -31.48 -49.51 -13.15
N TYR A 530 -30.88 -49.01 -12.03
CA TYR A 530 -30.05 -47.83 -12.05
C TYR A 530 -28.63 -48.18 -12.51
N GLN A 531 -27.99 -47.25 -13.23
CA GLN A 531 -26.60 -47.39 -13.61
C GLN A 531 -25.69 -46.75 -12.54
N GLY A 532 -25.03 -47.61 -11.76
CA GLY A 532 -24.07 -47.15 -10.74
C GLY A 532 -24.73 -46.66 -9.45
N GLU A 533 -24.18 -45.61 -8.85
CA GLU A 533 -24.61 -45.01 -7.59
C GLU A 533 -25.95 -44.27 -7.78
N ILE A 534 -26.91 -44.53 -6.90
CA ILE A 534 -28.23 -43.86 -6.97
C ILE A 534 -28.13 -42.54 -6.22
N TRP A 535 -28.45 -41.43 -6.91
CA TRP A 535 -28.40 -40.10 -6.34
C TRP A 535 -29.76 -39.53 -5.94
N GLY A 536 -30.84 -40.06 -6.53
CA GLY A 536 -32.18 -39.59 -6.26
C GLY A 536 -33.24 -40.20 -7.16
N LYS A 537 -34.34 -39.47 -7.38
CA LYS A 537 -35.36 -39.77 -8.38
C LYS A 537 -35.97 -38.47 -8.95
N ILE A 538 -36.54 -38.58 -10.12
CA ILE A 538 -37.41 -37.56 -10.74
C ILE A 538 -38.83 -38.14 -10.76
N ASP A 539 -39.80 -37.41 -10.22
CA ASP A 539 -41.17 -37.90 -10.08
C ASP A 539 -42.13 -36.70 -10.00
N GLY A 540 -43.14 -36.67 -10.92
CA GLY A 540 -44.21 -35.69 -10.89
C GLY A 540 -43.76 -34.22 -10.95
N GLY A 541 -42.78 -33.87 -11.80
CA GLY A 541 -42.26 -32.53 -11.89
C GLY A 541 -41.35 -32.09 -10.71
N HIS A 542 -40.92 -33.09 -9.89
CA HIS A 542 -40.05 -32.84 -8.75
C HIS A 542 -38.76 -33.66 -8.87
N ILE A 543 -37.65 -33.02 -8.51
CA ILE A 543 -36.33 -33.65 -8.43
C ILE A 543 -36.01 -33.94 -6.96
N TYR A 544 -35.90 -35.22 -6.59
CA TYR A 544 -35.52 -35.67 -5.25
C TYR A 544 -34.04 -36.05 -5.27
N ILE A 545 -33.19 -35.31 -4.55
CA ILE A 545 -31.77 -35.61 -4.41
C ILE A 545 -31.50 -36.08 -2.98
N ILE A 546 -30.81 -37.21 -2.80
CA ILE A 546 -30.39 -37.68 -1.48
C ILE A 546 -29.56 -36.59 -0.80
N LYS A 547 -29.92 -36.22 0.43
CA LYS A 547 -29.33 -35.06 1.13
C LYS A 547 -27.80 -35.12 1.24
N SER A 548 -27.23 -36.30 1.50
CA SER A 548 -25.76 -36.45 1.59
C SER A 548 -25.07 -36.24 0.24
N THR A 549 -25.66 -36.73 -0.86
CA THR A 549 -25.18 -36.51 -2.22
C THR A 549 -25.29 -35.06 -2.59
N PHE A 550 -26.44 -34.44 -2.30
CA PHE A 550 -26.64 -33.01 -2.50
C PHE A 550 -25.56 -32.17 -1.79
N ASP A 551 -25.32 -32.40 -0.51
CA ASP A 551 -24.33 -31.66 0.27
C ASP A 551 -22.90 -31.82 -0.27
N LYS A 552 -22.56 -33.05 -0.68
CA LYS A 552 -21.26 -33.39 -1.25
C LYS A 552 -21.05 -32.64 -2.58
N GLU A 553 -21.99 -32.72 -3.50
CA GLU A 553 -21.85 -32.12 -4.82
C GLU A 553 -21.89 -30.57 -4.75
N MET A 554 -22.73 -30.00 -3.88
CA MET A 554 -22.74 -28.56 -3.60
C MET A 554 -21.39 -28.07 -3.04
N SER A 555 -20.83 -28.80 -2.09
CA SER A 555 -19.53 -28.49 -1.50
C SER A 555 -18.39 -28.62 -2.50
N ASN A 556 -18.41 -29.68 -3.34
CA ASN A 556 -17.42 -29.87 -4.40
C ASN A 556 -17.42 -28.73 -5.42
N ALA A 557 -18.60 -28.16 -5.68
CA ALA A 557 -18.79 -27.03 -6.57
C ALA A 557 -18.60 -25.66 -5.87
N GLY A 558 -18.22 -25.64 -4.58
CA GLY A 558 -17.99 -24.39 -3.84
C GLY A 558 -19.25 -23.68 -3.35
N PHE A 559 -20.43 -24.29 -3.43
CA PHE A 559 -21.69 -23.71 -2.96
C PHE A 559 -22.02 -24.13 -1.52
N ASN A 560 -22.67 -23.20 -0.79
CA ASN A 560 -23.16 -23.48 0.56
C ASN A 560 -24.58 -24.06 0.52
N SER A 561 -24.72 -25.36 0.78
CA SER A 561 -26.01 -26.08 0.74
C SER A 561 -27.07 -25.51 1.70
N THR A 562 -26.68 -25.03 2.89
CA THR A 562 -27.60 -24.42 3.86
C THR A 562 -28.15 -23.07 3.40
N ALA A 563 -27.28 -22.22 2.85
CA ALA A 563 -27.66 -20.92 2.30
C ALA A 563 -28.59 -21.10 1.09
N PHE A 564 -28.20 -22.02 0.19
CA PHE A 564 -29.02 -22.38 -0.98
C PHE A 564 -30.43 -22.86 -0.60
N LEU A 565 -30.55 -23.82 0.33
CA LEU A 565 -31.84 -24.33 0.74
C LEU A 565 -32.74 -23.26 1.40
N SER A 566 -32.13 -22.29 2.10
CA SER A 566 -32.86 -21.14 2.64
C SER A 566 -33.37 -20.22 1.56
N TRP A 567 -32.55 -19.95 0.55
CA TRP A 567 -32.91 -19.16 -0.60
C TRP A 567 -33.97 -19.86 -1.45
N ALA A 568 -33.77 -21.12 -1.85
CA ALA A 568 -34.70 -21.90 -2.66
C ALA A 568 -36.08 -22.03 -2.01
N LYS A 569 -36.12 -22.12 -0.67
CA LYS A 569 -37.39 -22.09 0.06
C LYS A 569 -38.11 -20.75 -0.06
N ARG A 570 -37.41 -19.63 0.08
CA ARG A 570 -37.99 -18.28 -0.05
C ARG A 570 -38.49 -18.01 -1.46
N GLN A 571 -37.83 -18.58 -2.47
CA GLN A 571 -38.19 -18.47 -3.88
C GLN A 571 -39.29 -19.47 -4.31
N GLY A 572 -39.79 -20.28 -3.37
CA GLY A 572 -40.82 -21.29 -3.71
C GLY A 572 -40.31 -22.43 -4.56
N LYS A 573 -38.99 -22.61 -4.69
CA LYS A 573 -38.35 -23.66 -5.53
C LYS A 573 -38.13 -25.00 -4.79
N LEU A 574 -38.51 -25.07 -3.50
CA LEU A 574 -38.46 -26.32 -2.71
C LEU A 574 -39.86 -26.86 -2.46
N CYS A 575 -40.04 -28.18 -2.69
CA CYS A 575 -41.23 -28.92 -2.28
C CYS A 575 -41.02 -29.48 -0.89
N THR A 576 -41.40 -28.75 0.16
CA THR A 576 -41.22 -29.15 1.56
C THR A 576 -42.44 -28.80 2.43
N ASP A 577 -42.61 -29.51 3.54
CA ASP A 577 -43.58 -29.12 4.59
C ASP A 577 -43.15 -27.80 5.25
N SER A 578 -44.10 -27.07 5.82
CA SER A 578 -44.02 -25.64 6.21
C SER A 578 -42.78 -25.20 6.99
N GLN A 579 -42.09 -26.08 7.72
CA GLN A 579 -40.91 -25.72 8.54
C GLN A 579 -39.59 -26.38 8.12
N ARG A 580 -39.62 -27.43 7.32
CA ARG A 580 -38.42 -28.18 6.93
C ARG A 580 -37.82 -27.70 5.61
N ARG A 581 -36.53 -28.01 5.40
CA ARG A 581 -35.83 -27.75 4.11
C ARG A 581 -35.56 -29.05 3.33
N THR A 582 -35.97 -30.21 3.90
CA THR A 582 -35.80 -31.52 3.31
C THR A 582 -37.09 -32.33 3.50
N ARG A 583 -37.32 -33.28 2.60
CA ARG A 583 -38.47 -34.18 2.62
C ARG A 583 -38.00 -35.63 2.61
N ARG A 584 -38.74 -36.52 3.29
CA ARG A 584 -38.49 -37.96 3.18
C ARG A 584 -39.18 -38.51 1.94
N ALA A 585 -38.43 -39.24 1.12
CA ALA A 585 -38.95 -39.91 -0.07
C ALA A 585 -38.39 -41.33 -0.17
N ARG A 586 -39.14 -42.22 -0.84
CA ARG A 586 -38.63 -43.58 -1.16
C ARG A 586 -37.79 -43.47 -2.44
N ILE A 587 -36.52 -43.86 -2.35
CA ILE A 587 -35.57 -43.95 -3.45
C ILE A 587 -35.16 -45.41 -3.56
N ALA A 588 -35.39 -46.04 -4.70
CA ALA A 588 -35.14 -47.49 -4.91
C ALA A 588 -35.70 -48.37 -3.78
N GLY A 589 -36.94 -48.07 -3.32
CA GLY A 589 -37.61 -48.82 -2.26
C GLY A 589 -37.25 -48.40 -0.82
N MET A 590 -36.15 -47.68 -0.59
CA MET A 590 -35.68 -47.28 0.75
C MET A 590 -36.07 -45.83 1.07
N LEU A 591 -36.49 -45.61 2.33
CA LEU A 591 -36.85 -44.28 2.81
C LEU A 591 -35.59 -43.45 3.08
N SER A 592 -35.39 -42.38 2.30
CA SER A 592 -34.22 -41.49 2.37
C SER A 592 -34.65 -40.06 2.65
N ASN A 593 -33.77 -39.29 3.31
CA ASN A 593 -33.92 -37.83 3.47
C ASN A 593 -33.42 -37.14 2.20
N CYS A 594 -34.28 -36.38 1.53
CA CYS A 594 -34.00 -35.78 0.25
C CYS A 594 -34.22 -34.26 0.25
N VAL A 595 -33.46 -33.55 -0.58
CA VAL A 595 -33.80 -32.23 -1.08
C VAL A 595 -34.78 -32.44 -2.23
N CYS A 596 -35.93 -31.76 -2.20
CA CYS A 596 -36.95 -31.86 -3.24
C CYS A 596 -37.09 -30.52 -3.90
N LEU A 597 -36.61 -30.40 -5.16
CA LEU A 597 -36.71 -29.21 -5.99
C LEU A 597 -37.91 -29.31 -6.93
N ILE A 598 -38.56 -28.19 -7.16
CA ILE A 598 -39.62 -28.07 -8.16
C ILE A 598 -38.92 -27.83 -9.51
N ALA A 599 -39.07 -28.69 -10.46
CA ALA A 599 -38.66 -28.49 -11.84
C ALA A 599 -39.70 -27.57 -12.50
N GLU A 600 -39.35 -26.29 -12.67
CA GLU A 600 -40.12 -25.42 -13.57
C GLU A 600 -39.98 -26.03 -14.95
N SER A 601 -41.11 -26.48 -15.52
CA SER A 601 -41.31 -27.19 -16.80
C SER A 601 -40.01 -27.43 -17.59
N ILE A 602 -39.53 -28.70 -17.53
CA ILE A 602 -38.66 -29.19 -18.61
C ILE A 602 -39.54 -29.14 -19.84
N GLU A 603 -39.31 -28.18 -20.76
CA GLU A 603 -39.83 -28.29 -22.12
C GLU A 603 -39.23 -29.59 -22.64
N ILE A 604 -40.08 -30.60 -22.73
CA ILE A 604 -39.73 -31.86 -23.40
C ILE A 604 -39.47 -31.47 -24.85
N PRO A 605 -38.25 -31.70 -25.41
CA PRO A 605 -37.96 -31.36 -26.80
C PRO A 605 -39.05 -31.94 -27.67
N GLU A 606 -39.59 -31.16 -28.64
CA GLU A 606 -40.58 -31.62 -29.60
C GLU A 606 -40.10 -32.92 -30.25
N GLY A 607 -40.82 -34.02 -29.99
CA GLY A 607 -40.48 -35.36 -30.45
C GLY A 607 -40.59 -36.46 -29.40
N PHE A 608 -40.72 -36.12 -28.11
CA PHE A 608 -41.05 -37.09 -27.04
C PHE A 608 -42.45 -36.82 -26.53
N THR A 609 -43.42 -37.60 -27.00
CA THR A 609 -44.78 -37.63 -26.45
C THR A 609 -44.78 -38.41 -25.16
N GLU A 610 -45.48 -37.91 -24.14
CA GLU A 610 -45.86 -38.73 -22.97
C GLU A 610 -46.58 -39.98 -23.47
N ILE A 611 -46.05 -41.15 -23.13
CA ILE A 611 -46.79 -42.41 -23.37
C ILE A 611 -47.90 -42.45 -22.30
N ASP A 612 -49.11 -42.20 -22.72
CA ASP A 612 -50.30 -42.39 -21.90
C ASP A 612 -50.32 -43.85 -21.39
N GLN A 613 -50.36 -44.01 -20.08
CA GLN A 613 -50.38 -45.33 -19.42
C GLN A 613 -51.66 -46.11 -19.61
N GLU A 614 -52.56 -45.73 -20.51
CA GLU A 614 -53.86 -46.42 -20.75
C GLU A 614 -53.93 -47.29 -22.01
N GLU A 615 -52.89 -47.42 -22.82
CA GLU A 615 -52.90 -48.36 -23.94
C GLU A 615 -51.72 -49.33 -23.93
N VAL A 616 -51.77 -50.35 -23.06
CA VAL A 616 -51.06 -51.59 -23.27
C VAL A 616 -52.10 -52.67 -23.57
N PRO A 617 -52.33 -53.04 -24.84
CA PRO A 617 -53.03 -54.30 -25.13
C PRO A 617 -52.05 -55.44 -24.86
N PHE A 618 -52.47 -56.37 -24.08
CA PHE A 618 -52.01 -57.70 -23.71
C PHE A 618 -50.81 -58.30 -24.43
#